data_0f79f3c1450b2b11209438a135173b00
#
_entry.id   0f79f3c1450b2b11209438a135173b00
#
_cell.length_a   1.000
_cell.length_b   1.000
_cell.length_c   1.000
_cell.angle_alpha   90.00
_cell.angle_beta   90.00
_cell.angle_gamma   90.00
#
_symmetry.space_group_name_H-M   'P 1'
#
loop_
_entity.id
_entity.type
_entity.pdbx_description
1 polymer ?
#
loop_
_entity_poly.entity_id
_entity_poly.type
_entity_poly.pdbx_seq_one_letter_code
_entity_poly.pdbx_strand_id
1 'polypeptide(L)'
;MIAFDTNLLVRALVADHDDQVAVVRQLIASDTIFLSRTVLLETEWVLRTRYRIPRTDLSAFFAALLETDNTLIEDADAVSHALDWYAQGADFADALHLAACGSAVMHTFDRDFCKAARDAGIAPELRVLEV
;
A
#
# COMPACT_ATOMS: atom_id res chain seq x y z
N MET A 1 -8.61 12.12 15.91
CA MET A 1 -8.14 11.24 14.80
C MET A 1 -9.26 11.09 13.78
N ILE A 2 -8.92 11.26 12.53
CA ILE A 2 -9.87 11.11 11.42
C ILE A 2 -9.34 10.07 10.42
N ALA A 3 -10.23 9.40 9.71
CA ALA A 3 -9.85 8.46 8.66
C ALA A 3 -10.01 9.13 7.29
N PHE A 4 -9.09 8.84 6.38
CA PHE A 4 -9.21 9.24 4.99
C PHE A 4 -9.78 8.09 4.17
N ASP A 5 -10.67 8.39 3.24
CA ASP A 5 -10.99 7.47 2.15
C ASP A 5 -9.97 7.61 1.02
N THR A 6 -10.13 6.81 -0.01
CA THR A 6 -9.22 6.80 -1.16
C THR A 6 -9.15 8.15 -1.85
N ASN A 7 -10.27 8.84 -2.03
CA ASN A 7 -10.30 10.14 -2.72
C ASN A 7 -9.50 11.20 -1.98
N LEU A 8 -9.62 11.26 -0.66
CA LEU A 8 -8.83 12.20 0.16
C LEU A 8 -7.34 11.90 0.05
N LEU A 9 -6.95 10.62 0.11
CA LEU A 9 -5.54 10.25 0.01
C LEU A 9 -4.99 10.54 -1.39
N VAL A 10 -5.76 10.28 -2.44
CA VAL A 10 -5.37 10.64 -3.81
C VAL A 10 -5.17 12.15 -3.95
N ARG A 11 -6.05 12.97 -3.35
CA ARG A 11 -5.91 14.43 -3.40
C ARG A 11 -4.70 14.93 -2.62
N ALA A 12 -4.27 14.21 -1.60
CA ALA A 12 -3.03 14.55 -0.87
C ALA A 12 -1.79 14.42 -1.76
N LEU A 13 -1.84 13.51 -2.74
CA LEU A 13 -0.72 13.24 -3.64
C LEU A 13 -0.86 13.96 -4.99
N VAL A 14 -2.06 13.93 -5.59
CA VAL A 14 -2.31 14.50 -6.91
C VAL A 14 -3.06 15.83 -6.74
N ALA A 15 -2.37 16.93 -6.98
CA ALA A 15 -2.89 18.28 -6.76
C ALA A 15 -3.58 18.80 -8.03
N ASP A 16 -4.64 18.11 -8.49
CA ASP A 16 -5.39 18.47 -9.71
C ASP A 16 -6.72 19.18 -9.42
N HIS A 17 -7.09 19.38 -8.14
CA HIS A 17 -8.28 20.12 -7.71
C HIS A 17 -7.91 21.01 -6.53
N ASP A 18 -7.64 22.29 -6.80
CA ASP A 18 -7.10 23.24 -5.81
C ASP A 18 -7.95 23.34 -4.54
N ASP A 19 -9.29 23.41 -4.68
CA ASP A 19 -10.20 23.52 -3.55
C ASP A 19 -10.15 22.28 -2.65
N GLN A 20 -10.13 21.09 -3.25
CA GLN A 20 -10.05 19.82 -2.52
C GLN A 20 -8.69 19.65 -1.84
N VAL A 21 -7.61 20.01 -2.54
CA VAL A 21 -6.25 19.95 -2.00
C VAL A 21 -6.12 20.85 -0.78
N ALA A 22 -6.69 22.06 -0.82
CA ALA A 22 -6.66 22.98 0.32
C ALA A 22 -7.33 22.38 1.56
N VAL A 23 -8.50 21.76 1.38
CA VAL A 23 -9.23 21.08 2.48
C VAL A 23 -8.40 19.93 3.06
N VAL A 24 -7.83 19.08 2.20
CA VAL A 24 -7.02 17.94 2.62
C VAL A 24 -5.80 18.40 3.41
N ARG A 25 -5.09 19.43 2.93
CA ARG A 25 -3.92 20.00 3.63
C ARG A 25 -4.29 20.52 5.00
N GLN A 26 -5.45 21.16 5.14
CA GLN A 26 -5.93 21.66 6.42
C GLN A 26 -6.21 20.51 7.40
N LEU A 27 -6.83 19.44 6.93
CA LEU A 27 -7.10 18.25 7.74
C LEU A 27 -5.79 17.60 8.22
N ILE A 28 -4.81 17.45 7.33
CA ILE A 28 -3.49 16.89 7.69
C ILE A 28 -2.80 17.75 8.73
N ALA A 29 -2.90 19.07 8.63
CA ALA A 29 -2.27 19.99 9.56
C ALA A 29 -2.91 19.98 10.95
N SER A 30 -4.20 19.64 11.06
CA SER A 30 -4.98 19.81 12.28
C SER A 30 -5.31 18.51 13.01
N ASP A 31 -5.05 17.33 12.43
CA ASP A 31 -5.49 16.07 13.00
C ASP A 31 -4.54 14.91 12.72
N THR A 32 -4.68 13.83 13.47
CA THR A 32 -4.05 12.55 13.15
C THR A 32 -4.89 11.83 12.12
N ILE A 33 -4.26 11.33 11.06
CA ILE A 33 -4.91 10.70 9.92
C ILE A 33 -4.75 9.17 10.02
N PHE A 34 -5.87 8.47 10.04
CA PHE A 34 -5.88 7.01 9.98
C PHE A 34 -6.06 6.54 8.54
N LEU A 35 -5.21 5.60 8.12
CA LEU A 35 -5.27 4.98 6.79
C LEU A 35 -5.42 3.48 6.94
N SER A 36 -6.54 2.95 6.45
CA SER A 36 -6.77 1.50 6.44
C SER A 36 -6.00 0.82 5.31
N ARG A 37 -5.76 -0.48 5.45
CA ARG A 37 -5.11 -1.28 4.40
C ARG A 37 -5.92 -1.31 3.11
N THR A 38 -7.24 -1.34 3.21
CA THR A 38 -8.13 -1.32 2.05
C THR A 38 -8.06 0.01 1.30
N VAL A 39 -7.93 1.12 2.01
CA VAL A 39 -7.73 2.44 1.39
C VAL A 39 -6.37 2.50 0.68
N LEU A 40 -5.31 1.97 1.31
CA LEU A 40 -3.99 1.91 0.67
C LEU A 40 -4.03 1.08 -0.61
N LEU A 41 -4.69 -0.07 -0.57
CA LEU A 41 -4.84 -0.95 -1.74
C LEU A 41 -5.53 -0.25 -2.90
N GLU A 42 -6.67 0.37 -2.64
CA GLU A 42 -7.42 1.09 -3.67
C GLU A 42 -6.64 2.30 -4.19
N THR A 43 -5.95 3.01 -3.30
CA THR A 43 -5.12 4.16 -3.68
C THR A 43 -4.01 3.78 -4.65
N GLU A 44 -3.29 2.69 -4.39
CA GLU A 44 -2.27 2.18 -5.31
C GLU A 44 -2.87 1.88 -6.68
N TRP A 45 -4.01 1.19 -6.70
CA TRP A 45 -4.69 0.83 -7.94
C TRP A 45 -5.11 2.08 -8.73
N VAL A 46 -5.71 3.07 -8.08
CA VAL A 46 -6.15 4.31 -8.73
C VAL A 46 -4.96 5.10 -9.28
N LEU A 47 -3.92 5.29 -8.46
CA LEU A 47 -2.75 6.07 -8.88
C LEU A 47 -2.01 5.40 -10.03
N ARG A 48 -1.90 4.08 -10.02
CA ARG A 48 -1.22 3.33 -11.07
C ARG A 48 -2.04 3.27 -12.35
N THR A 49 -3.34 3.01 -12.27
CA THR A 49 -4.18 2.76 -13.45
C THR A 49 -4.79 4.00 -14.05
N ARG A 50 -5.24 4.96 -13.24
CA ARG A 50 -5.89 6.19 -13.71
C ARG A 50 -4.92 7.33 -13.93
N TYR A 51 -3.97 7.50 -13.02
CA TYR A 51 -2.97 8.57 -13.10
C TYR A 51 -1.66 8.11 -13.71
N ARG A 52 -1.50 6.80 -13.95
CA ARG A 52 -0.32 6.19 -14.59
C ARG A 52 0.99 6.55 -13.89
N ILE A 53 0.94 6.65 -12.58
CA ILE A 53 2.14 6.91 -11.78
C ILE A 53 2.99 5.63 -11.75
N PRO A 54 4.30 5.72 -12.02
CA PRO A 54 5.20 4.56 -12.00
C PRO A 54 5.29 3.92 -10.62
N ARG A 55 5.50 2.61 -10.58
CA ARG A 55 5.62 1.85 -9.32
C ARG A 55 6.73 2.38 -8.41
N THR A 56 7.85 2.84 -8.97
CA THR A 56 8.94 3.42 -8.19
C THR A 56 8.50 4.65 -7.42
N ASP A 57 7.69 5.52 -8.05
CA ASP A 57 7.15 6.72 -7.40
C ASP A 57 6.09 6.33 -6.36
N LEU A 58 5.28 5.31 -6.64
CA LEU A 58 4.29 4.80 -5.69
C LEU A 58 4.97 4.18 -4.47
N SER A 59 6.03 3.40 -4.66
CA SER A 59 6.83 2.86 -3.55
C SER A 59 7.36 3.97 -2.65
N ALA A 60 7.91 5.03 -3.24
CA ALA A 60 8.43 6.17 -2.49
C ALA A 60 7.32 6.91 -1.74
N PHE A 61 6.15 7.07 -2.36
CA PHE A 61 4.99 7.70 -1.74
C PHE A 61 4.51 6.93 -0.50
N PHE A 62 4.31 5.62 -0.64
CA PHE A 62 3.84 4.81 0.49
C PHE A 62 4.89 4.70 1.59
N ALA A 63 6.17 4.62 1.24
CA ALA A 63 7.24 4.66 2.24
C ALA A 63 7.23 5.98 3.03
N ALA A 64 6.99 7.10 2.36
CA ALA A 64 6.87 8.41 3.00
C ALA A 64 5.66 8.47 3.94
N LEU A 65 4.53 7.85 3.58
CA LEU A 65 3.36 7.75 4.46
C LEU A 65 3.70 7.02 5.76
N LEU A 66 4.46 5.94 5.69
CA LEU A 66 4.88 5.18 6.88
C LEU A 66 5.76 6.01 7.81
N GLU A 67 6.50 6.99 7.28
CA GLU A 67 7.41 7.86 8.04
C GLU A 67 6.73 9.12 8.56
N THR A 68 5.48 9.39 8.21
CA THR A 68 4.79 10.63 8.56
C THR A 68 4.23 10.55 9.98
N ASP A 69 4.63 11.49 10.85
CA ASP A 69 4.36 11.45 12.29
C ASP A 69 2.87 11.47 12.64
N ASN A 70 2.07 12.23 11.91
CA ASN A 70 0.63 12.35 12.19
C ASN A 70 -0.24 11.37 11.38
N THR A 71 0.37 10.36 10.82
CA THR A 71 -0.33 9.32 10.04
C THR A 71 -0.24 7.99 10.75
N LEU A 72 -1.40 7.37 11.00
CA LEU A 72 -1.51 6.06 11.62
C LEU A 72 -2.01 5.07 10.57
N ILE A 73 -1.16 4.12 10.22
CA ILE A 73 -1.47 3.09 9.22
C ILE A 73 -1.91 1.82 9.93
N GLU A 74 -3.04 1.26 9.51
CA GLU A 74 -3.53 -0.01 10.01
C GLU A 74 -2.50 -1.11 9.76
N ASP A 75 -2.06 -1.78 10.83
CA ASP A 75 -1.05 -2.83 10.78
C ASP A 75 0.21 -2.38 10.01
N ALA A 76 0.83 -1.32 10.49
CA ALA A 76 1.95 -0.68 9.82
C ALA A 76 3.12 -1.63 9.53
N ASP A 77 3.40 -2.60 10.42
CA ASP A 77 4.48 -3.58 10.21
C ASP A 77 4.18 -4.47 9.00
N ALA A 78 2.95 -4.98 8.89
CA ALA A 78 2.54 -5.78 7.74
C ALA A 78 2.59 -4.97 6.44
N VAL A 79 2.14 -3.72 6.47
CA VAL A 79 2.21 -2.82 5.31
C VAL A 79 3.65 -2.57 4.90
N SER A 80 4.55 -2.37 5.87
CA SER A 80 5.98 -2.19 5.59
C SER A 80 6.58 -3.39 4.86
N HIS A 81 6.28 -4.60 5.32
CA HIS A 81 6.72 -5.84 4.64
C HIS A 81 6.14 -5.94 3.22
N ALA A 82 4.83 -5.65 3.07
CA ALA A 82 4.20 -5.67 1.76
C ALA A 82 4.86 -4.68 0.78
N LEU A 83 5.25 -3.51 1.27
CA LEU A 83 5.94 -2.51 0.44
C LEU A 83 7.33 -2.97 0.02
N ASP A 84 8.05 -3.71 0.87
CA ASP A 84 9.34 -4.31 0.49
C ASP A 84 9.16 -5.29 -0.67
N TRP A 85 8.12 -6.13 -0.62
CA TRP A 85 7.83 -7.07 -1.71
C TRP A 85 7.32 -6.35 -2.96
N TYR A 86 6.52 -5.31 -2.78
CA TYR A 86 6.06 -4.45 -3.87
C TYR A 86 7.25 -3.80 -4.61
N ALA A 87 8.24 -3.33 -3.88
CA ALA A 87 9.46 -2.77 -4.46
C ALA A 87 10.24 -3.80 -5.29
N GLN A 88 10.13 -5.10 -4.96
CA GLN A 88 10.71 -6.20 -5.72
C GLN A 88 9.88 -6.62 -6.93
N GLY A 89 8.71 -6.01 -7.13
CA GLY A 89 7.86 -6.29 -8.29
C GLY A 89 6.57 -7.04 -7.98
N ALA A 90 6.27 -7.34 -6.72
CA ALA A 90 5.02 -8.00 -6.36
C ALA A 90 3.81 -7.11 -6.66
N ASP A 91 2.69 -7.73 -7.05
CA ASP A 91 1.40 -7.06 -7.07
C ASP A 91 1.06 -6.58 -5.65
N PHE A 92 0.54 -5.35 -5.52
CA PHE A 92 0.33 -4.78 -4.19
C PHE A 92 -0.75 -5.52 -3.41
N ALA A 93 -1.83 -5.94 -4.08
CA ALA A 93 -2.87 -6.73 -3.43
C ALA A 93 -2.31 -8.05 -2.91
N ASP A 94 -1.54 -8.76 -3.73
CA ASP A 94 -0.91 -10.03 -3.35
C ASP A 94 0.04 -9.83 -2.16
N ALA A 95 0.83 -8.77 -2.18
CA ALA A 95 1.76 -8.45 -1.09
C ALA A 95 1.01 -8.18 0.22
N LEU A 96 -0.09 -7.41 0.17
CA LEU A 96 -0.91 -7.16 1.35
C LEU A 96 -1.58 -8.43 1.86
N HIS A 97 -2.09 -9.29 0.97
CA HIS A 97 -2.67 -10.58 1.35
C HIS A 97 -1.64 -11.45 2.09
N LEU A 98 -0.44 -11.54 1.54
CA LEU A 98 0.63 -12.33 2.15
C LEU A 98 1.03 -11.77 3.51
N ALA A 99 1.18 -10.45 3.62
CA ALA A 99 1.53 -9.79 4.87
C ALA A 99 0.46 -9.97 5.95
N ALA A 100 -0.81 -10.11 5.56
CA ALA A 100 -1.93 -10.29 6.47
C ALA A 100 -2.04 -11.72 7.03
N CYS A 101 -1.27 -12.68 6.52
CA CYS A 101 -1.40 -14.09 6.92
C CYS A 101 -0.92 -14.37 8.35
N GLY A 102 -0.04 -13.52 8.90
CA GLY A 102 0.58 -13.82 10.20
C GLY A 102 1.33 -15.13 10.16
N SER A 103 0.96 -16.08 11.02
CA SER A 103 1.57 -17.41 11.08
C SER A 103 0.94 -18.41 10.09
N ALA A 104 -0.14 -18.05 9.41
CA ALA A 104 -0.77 -18.90 8.41
C ALA A 104 0.08 -18.95 7.15
N VAL A 105 0.17 -20.12 6.53
CA VAL A 105 0.91 -20.29 5.27
C VAL A 105 -0.03 -20.03 4.09
N MET A 106 0.28 -19.04 3.28
CA MET A 106 -0.49 -18.72 2.09
C MET A 106 -0.44 -19.88 1.10
N HIS A 107 -1.60 -20.30 0.62
CA HIS A 107 -1.73 -21.29 -0.44
C HIS A 107 -2.33 -20.61 -1.68
N THR A 108 -1.78 -20.88 -2.84
CA THR A 108 -2.20 -20.27 -4.09
C THR A 108 -1.96 -21.21 -5.26
N PHE A 109 -2.72 -21.05 -6.34
CA PHE A 109 -2.41 -21.66 -7.63
C PHE A 109 -1.52 -20.78 -8.50
N ASP A 110 -1.33 -19.53 -8.13
CA ASP A 110 -0.56 -18.55 -8.91
C ASP A 110 0.95 -18.75 -8.68
N ARG A 111 1.63 -19.22 -9.72
CA ARG A 111 3.08 -19.44 -9.69
C ARG A 111 3.87 -18.14 -9.58
N ASP A 112 3.27 -17.03 -9.99
CA ASP A 112 3.92 -15.72 -9.98
C ASP A 112 3.62 -14.93 -8.71
N PHE A 113 2.82 -15.49 -7.79
CA PHE A 113 2.44 -14.82 -6.55
C PHE A 113 3.68 -14.41 -5.75
N CYS A 114 3.96 -13.11 -5.68
CA CYS A 114 5.14 -12.54 -5.01
C CYS A 114 6.47 -13.21 -5.42
N LYS A 115 6.59 -13.67 -6.68
CA LYS A 115 7.71 -14.52 -7.11
C LYS A 115 9.06 -13.86 -6.91
N ALA A 116 9.21 -12.60 -7.28
CA ALA A 116 10.50 -11.90 -7.13
C ALA A 116 10.94 -11.82 -5.67
N ALA A 117 10.01 -11.54 -4.75
CA ALA A 117 10.30 -11.50 -3.32
C ALA A 117 10.63 -12.90 -2.77
N ARG A 118 9.95 -13.93 -3.25
CA ARG A 118 10.26 -15.33 -2.88
C ARG A 118 11.65 -15.73 -3.36
N ASP A 119 11.97 -15.43 -4.60
CA ASP A 119 13.28 -15.77 -5.19
C ASP A 119 14.41 -15.00 -4.50
N ALA A 120 14.15 -13.79 -4.03
CA ALA A 120 15.10 -13.01 -3.25
C ALA A 120 15.23 -13.47 -1.77
N GLY A 121 14.39 -14.40 -1.33
CA GLY A 121 14.39 -14.92 0.02
C GLY A 121 13.86 -13.98 1.09
N ILE A 122 13.12 -12.94 0.71
CA ILE A 122 12.57 -11.95 1.64
C ILE A 122 11.07 -12.15 1.95
N ALA A 123 10.39 -12.99 1.19
CA ALA A 123 8.99 -13.34 1.45
C ALA A 123 8.90 -14.52 2.43
N PRO A 124 7.82 -14.61 3.23
CA PRO A 124 7.57 -15.79 4.04
C PRO A 124 7.26 -17.02 3.18
N GLU A 125 7.30 -18.20 3.79
CA GLU A 125 6.93 -19.43 3.11
C GLU A 125 5.48 -19.37 2.60
N LEU A 126 5.29 -19.78 1.38
CA LEU A 126 3.96 -19.98 0.80
C LEU A 126 3.95 -21.25 -0.06
N ARG A 127 2.77 -21.77 -0.34
CA ARG A 127 2.59 -23.00 -1.12
C ARG A 127 1.92 -22.69 -2.44
N VAL A 128 2.62 -22.96 -3.53
CA VAL A 128 2.02 -22.95 -4.87
C VAL A 128 1.50 -24.35 -5.17
N LEU A 129 0.19 -24.45 -5.33
CA LEU A 129 -0.47 -25.75 -5.53
C LEU A 129 -0.50 -26.10 -7.02
N GLU A 130 -0.43 -27.37 -7.31
CA GLU A 130 -0.57 -27.92 -8.66
C GLU A 130 -1.91 -28.65 -8.76
N VAL A 131 -2.48 -28.64 -9.97
CA VAL A 131 -3.74 -29.34 -10.26
C VAL A 131 -3.45 -30.59 -11.06
#